data_7b7ee49e83b488ca821c25181cf989fc
#
_entry.id   7b7ee49e83b488ca821c25181cf989fc
#
_cell.length_a   1.000
_cell.length_b   1.000
_cell.length_c   1.000
_cell.angle_alpha   90.00
_cell.angle_beta   90.00
_cell.angle_gamma   90.00
#
_symmetry.space_group_name_H-M   'P 1'
#
loop_
_entity.id
_entity.type
_entity.pdbx_description
1 polymer ?
#
loop_
_entity_poly.entity_id
_entity_poly.type
_entity_poly.pdbx_seq_one_letter_code
_entity_poly.pdbx_strand_id
1 'polypeptide(L)'
;AKYLGRRVLVIDEKITLEQFSEFIKPWDVFIAKPAFGECGKGIERLVKADFKSDEEFYNYVFDKENEFGVLEEAIKQHPDVSKIYPHSINCLRIATLVVDGKPNILYAVFKTGNNGKFVDNLENGGFACHFDLDTGTVTGPGHTSDMEIAYEHPYSGIKFKGFKIPYCEEVKELVKKAALEEPEFKYCGWDVCIS
;
A
#
# COMPACT_ATOMS: atom_id res chain seq x y z
N ALA A 1 -3.80 -17.60 -5.23
CA ALA A 1 -3.76 -16.20 -5.64
C ALA A 1 -2.36 -15.68 -5.44
N LYS A 2 -1.79 -14.95 -6.40
CA LYS A 2 -0.48 -14.30 -6.24
C LYS A 2 -0.63 -12.89 -5.61
N TYR A 3 -1.50 -12.74 -4.62
CA TYR A 3 -1.60 -11.47 -3.91
C TYR A 3 -0.37 -11.19 -3.03
N LEU A 4 0.47 -12.20 -2.78
CA LEU A 4 1.76 -12.09 -2.12
C LEU A 4 2.93 -12.23 -3.13
N GLY A 5 2.77 -11.77 -4.36
CA GLY A 5 3.84 -11.80 -5.37
C GLY A 5 5.03 -10.89 -5.09
N ARG A 6 4.98 -10.15 -3.97
CA ARG A 6 6.06 -9.26 -3.50
C ARG A 6 7.08 -10.04 -2.70
N ARG A 7 8.35 -9.71 -2.91
CA ARG A 7 9.42 -10.23 -2.07
C ARG A 7 9.54 -9.39 -0.82
N VAL A 8 9.55 -10.07 0.31
CA VAL A 8 9.68 -9.48 1.66
C VAL A 8 10.84 -10.17 2.34
N LEU A 9 11.77 -9.40 2.89
CA LEU A 9 12.80 -9.87 3.79
C LEU A 9 12.37 -9.55 5.23
N VAL A 10 12.20 -10.56 6.03
CA VAL A 10 12.06 -10.38 7.49
C VAL A 10 13.44 -10.09 8.05
N ILE A 11 13.58 -8.98 8.78
CA ILE A 11 14.84 -8.57 9.38
C ILE A 11 15.07 -9.42 10.65
N ASP A 12 15.99 -10.38 10.54
CA ASP A 12 16.38 -11.29 11.60
C ASP A 12 17.92 -11.30 11.67
N GLU A 13 18.48 -11.35 12.87
CA GLU A 13 19.94 -11.39 13.12
C GLU A 13 20.66 -12.55 12.41
N LYS A 14 19.92 -13.55 11.91
CA LYS A 14 20.47 -14.69 11.17
C LYS A 14 20.70 -14.42 9.68
N ILE A 15 20.15 -13.30 9.15
CA ILE A 15 20.35 -12.95 7.77
C ILE A 15 21.78 -12.48 7.55
N THR A 16 22.49 -13.14 6.65
CA THR A 16 23.87 -12.76 6.29
C THR A 16 23.88 -11.64 5.24
N LEU A 17 25.00 -10.93 5.15
CA LEU A 17 25.22 -9.91 4.11
C LEU A 17 25.04 -10.51 2.70
N GLU A 18 25.48 -11.74 2.46
CA GLU A 18 25.31 -12.41 1.16
C GLU A 18 23.83 -12.63 0.81
N GLN A 19 23.03 -13.11 1.78
CA GLN A 19 21.58 -13.30 1.61
C GLN A 19 20.86 -11.96 1.37
N PHE A 20 21.25 -10.92 2.07
CA PHE A 20 20.73 -9.58 1.88
C PHE A 20 21.08 -9.04 0.49
N SER A 21 22.34 -9.15 0.06
CA SER A 21 22.79 -8.69 -1.27
C SER A 21 22.05 -9.40 -2.39
N GLU A 22 21.80 -10.70 -2.28
CA GLU A 22 20.99 -11.43 -3.26
C GLU A 22 19.52 -11.00 -3.24
N PHE A 23 18.97 -10.68 -2.06
CA PHE A 23 17.61 -10.16 -1.94
C PHE A 23 17.45 -8.80 -2.63
N ILE A 24 18.37 -7.85 -2.40
CA ILE A 24 18.27 -6.48 -2.93
C ILE A 24 18.70 -6.34 -4.40
N LYS A 25 19.30 -7.38 -4.99
CA LYS A 25 19.89 -7.33 -6.33
C LYS A 25 18.92 -6.92 -7.46
N PRO A 26 17.65 -7.38 -7.50
CA PRO A 26 16.75 -7.07 -8.61
C PRO A 26 16.11 -5.68 -8.58
N TRP A 27 16.20 -4.93 -7.47
CA TRP A 27 15.46 -3.69 -7.28
C TRP A 27 16.35 -2.53 -6.82
N ASP A 28 15.86 -1.33 -7.08
CA ASP A 28 16.56 -0.08 -6.74
C ASP A 28 15.92 0.62 -5.54
N VAL A 29 14.65 0.32 -5.24
CA VAL A 29 13.88 1.02 -4.20
C VAL A 29 13.17 0.02 -3.30
N PHE A 30 13.29 0.27 -2.01
CA PHE A 30 12.74 -0.57 -0.95
C PHE A 30 11.89 0.25 0.02
N ILE A 31 11.01 -0.45 0.72
CA ILE A 31 10.25 0.08 1.85
C ILE A 31 10.64 -0.71 3.09
N ALA A 32 11.28 -0.03 4.04
CA ALA A 32 11.56 -0.58 5.36
C ALA A 32 10.42 -0.23 6.32
N LYS A 33 9.97 -1.20 7.10
CA LYS A 33 8.85 -1.02 8.04
C LYS A 33 9.26 -1.56 9.41
N PRO A 34 8.87 -0.88 10.50
CA PRO A 34 9.08 -1.40 11.83
C PRO A 34 8.27 -2.69 12.05
N ALA A 35 8.75 -3.54 12.97
CA ALA A 35 8.04 -4.77 13.35
C ALA A 35 6.69 -4.45 14.03
N PHE A 36 6.63 -3.32 14.73
CA PHE A 36 5.45 -2.84 15.44
C PHE A 36 5.21 -1.39 15.06
N GLY A 37 3.95 -1.04 14.80
CA GLY A 37 3.58 0.32 14.44
C GLY A 37 2.26 0.37 13.69
N GLU A 38 1.73 1.58 13.56
CA GLU A 38 0.47 1.86 12.87
C GLU A 38 0.56 3.20 12.12
N CYS A 39 -0.41 3.45 11.25
CA CYS A 39 -0.58 4.72 10.55
C CYS A 39 0.65 5.18 9.74
N GLY A 40 1.50 4.25 9.31
CA GLY A 40 2.68 4.55 8.51
C GLY A 40 3.85 5.17 9.28
N LYS A 41 3.82 5.16 10.61
CA LYS A 41 4.93 5.66 11.43
C LYS A 41 6.15 4.73 11.30
N GLY A 42 7.34 5.32 11.21
CA GLY A 42 8.59 4.58 11.10
C GLY A 42 8.78 3.84 9.78
N ILE A 43 7.92 4.03 8.79
CA ILE A 43 8.13 3.48 7.46
C ILE A 43 9.11 4.39 6.70
N GLU A 44 10.13 3.79 6.10
CA GLU A 44 11.11 4.51 5.28
C GLU A 44 11.16 3.98 3.85
N ARG A 45 11.35 4.91 2.92
CA ARG A 45 11.64 4.63 1.52
C ARG A 45 13.14 4.72 1.30
N LEU A 46 13.77 3.58 1.04
CA LEU A 46 15.21 3.46 0.87
C LEU A 46 15.55 3.29 -0.61
N VAL A 47 16.51 4.07 -1.12
CA VAL A 47 17.01 3.95 -2.48
C VAL A 47 18.40 3.33 -2.43
N LYS A 48 18.60 2.22 -3.13
CA LYS A 48 19.87 1.48 -3.12
C LYS A 48 21.08 2.36 -3.48
N ALA A 49 20.89 3.29 -4.43
CA ALA A 49 21.94 4.19 -4.88
C ALA A 49 22.39 5.23 -3.84
N ASP A 50 21.65 5.42 -2.75
CA ASP A 50 22.03 6.33 -1.65
C ASP A 50 23.09 5.70 -0.74
N PHE A 51 23.35 4.39 -0.89
CA PHE A 51 24.36 3.65 -0.14
C PHE A 51 25.58 3.34 -1.02
N LYS A 52 26.78 3.47 -0.48
CA LYS A 52 28.04 3.26 -1.21
C LYS A 52 28.29 1.77 -1.53
N SER A 53 27.71 0.87 -0.75
CA SER A 53 27.84 -0.59 -0.91
C SER A 53 26.64 -1.32 -0.34
N ASP A 54 26.47 -2.60 -0.72
CA ASP A 54 25.48 -3.49 -0.13
C ASP A 54 25.72 -3.68 1.38
N GLU A 55 26.98 -3.61 1.83
CA GLU A 55 27.35 -3.69 3.25
C GLU A 55 26.89 -2.45 4.03
N GLU A 56 27.04 -1.24 3.47
CA GLU A 56 26.52 -0.02 4.10
C GLU A 56 25.00 -0.06 4.21
N PHE A 57 24.33 -0.54 3.15
CA PHE A 57 22.89 -0.69 3.15
C PHE A 57 22.43 -1.76 4.16
N TYR A 58 23.12 -2.90 4.22
CA TYR A 58 22.87 -3.93 5.21
C TYR A 58 22.99 -3.38 6.64
N ASN A 59 24.09 -2.71 6.95
CA ASN A 59 24.33 -2.15 8.28
C ASN A 59 23.24 -1.15 8.67
N TYR A 60 22.76 -0.33 7.72
CA TYR A 60 21.66 0.59 7.98
C TYR A 60 20.35 -0.15 8.29
N VAL A 61 19.99 -1.14 7.47
CA VAL A 61 18.71 -1.88 7.62
C VAL A 61 18.70 -2.71 8.90
N PHE A 62 19.85 -3.26 9.32
CA PHE A 62 19.97 -4.11 10.51
C PHE A 62 20.41 -3.34 11.76
N ASP A 63 20.55 -2.03 11.69
CA ASP A 63 20.78 -1.19 12.86
C ASP A 63 19.56 -1.26 13.80
N LYS A 64 19.83 -1.63 15.06
CA LYS A 64 18.76 -1.76 16.08
C LYS A 64 18.08 -0.43 16.40
N GLU A 65 18.73 0.70 16.17
CA GLU A 65 18.16 2.03 16.38
C GLU A 65 17.04 2.34 15.37
N ASN A 66 17.06 1.71 14.19
CA ASN A 66 16.04 1.90 13.14
C ASN A 66 14.78 1.06 13.37
N GLU A 67 14.82 0.06 14.26
CA GLU A 67 13.70 -0.79 14.65
C GLU A 67 12.94 -1.47 13.48
N PHE A 68 13.57 -1.62 12.31
CA PHE A 68 12.92 -2.24 11.15
C PHE A 68 12.70 -3.74 11.40
N GLY A 69 11.52 -4.22 11.05
CA GLY A 69 11.16 -5.64 11.12
C GLY A 69 11.07 -6.31 9.75
N VAL A 70 10.80 -5.54 8.70
CA VAL A 70 10.73 -6.04 7.33
C VAL A 70 11.28 -5.04 6.32
N LEU A 71 11.89 -5.58 5.26
CA LEU A 71 12.28 -4.85 4.05
C LEU A 71 11.51 -5.44 2.86
N GLU A 72 10.81 -4.59 2.12
CA GLU A 72 10.00 -4.99 0.98
C GLU A 72 10.46 -4.26 -0.29
N GLU A 73 10.31 -4.88 -1.46
CA GLU A 73 10.42 -4.14 -2.71
C GLU A 73 9.36 -3.03 -2.78
N ALA A 74 9.72 -1.86 -3.30
CA ALA A 74 8.75 -0.80 -3.52
C ALA A 74 7.79 -1.17 -4.66
N ILE A 75 6.48 -1.01 -4.45
CA ILE A 75 5.47 -1.21 -5.48
C ILE A 75 5.61 -0.13 -6.55
N LYS A 76 5.58 -0.53 -7.81
CA LYS A 76 5.41 0.39 -8.93
C LYS A 76 3.93 0.47 -9.26
N GLN A 77 3.30 1.55 -8.88
CA GLN A 77 1.88 1.75 -9.11
C GLN A 77 1.52 1.89 -10.58
N HIS A 78 0.35 1.38 -10.96
CA HIS A 78 -0.20 1.53 -12.31
C HIS A 78 -0.27 3.00 -12.72
N PRO A 79 0.16 3.38 -13.95
CA PRO A 79 0.23 4.77 -14.39
C PRO A 79 -1.08 5.53 -14.25
N ASP A 80 -2.23 4.90 -14.56
CA ASP A 80 -3.53 5.56 -14.47
C ASP A 80 -3.93 5.91 -13.02
N VAL A 81 -3.56 5.08 -12.05
CA VAL A 81 -3.80 5.35 -10.64
C VAL A 81 -2.80 6.36 -10.09
N SER A 82 -1.55 6.28 -10.54
CA SER A 82 -0.48 7.19 -10.12
C SER A 82 -0.71 8.65 -10.53
N LYS A 83 -1.53 8.90 -11.56
CA LYS A 83 -1.85 10.27 -12.05
C LYS A 83 -2.41 11.19 -10.97
N ILE A 84 -3.20 10.65 -10.04
CA ILE A 84 -3.82 11.49 -9.01
C ILE A 84 -2.79 11.98 -7.99
N TYR A 85 -1.87 11.09 -7.59
CA TYR A 85 -0.76 11.43 -6.70
C TYR A 85 0.38 10.41 -6.85
N PRO A 86 1.49 10.78 -7.51
CA PRO A 86 2.57 9.84 -7.85
C PRO A 86 3.54 9.56 -6.72
N HIS A 87 3.49 10.30 -5.61
CA HIS A 87 4.46 10.20 -4.52
C HIS A 87 4.11 9.12 -3.50
N SER A 88 2.86 8.64 -3.47
CA SER A 88 2.44 7.52 -2.62
C SER A 88 1.85 6.38 -3.44
N ILE A 89 1.73 5.22 -2.81
CA ILE A 89 0.84 4.18 -3.29
C ILE A 89 -0.58 4.61 -2.93
N ASN A 90 -1.43 4.75 -3.94
CA ASN A 90 -2.86 5.03 -3.77
C ASN A 90 -3.59 3.70 -3.84
N CYS A 91 -4.37 3.34 -2.84
CA CYS A 91 -4.95 2.00 -2.74
C CYS A 91 -6.48 2.00 -2.61
N LEU A 92 -7.07 0.85 -2.86
CA LEU A 92 -8.45 0.56 -2.53
C LEU A 92 -8.51 -0.13 -1.16
N ARG A 93 -9.15 0.50 -0.17
CA ARG A 93 -9.56 -0.14 1.08
C ARG A 93 -10.89 -0.83 0.82
N ILE A 94 -10.91 -2.15 0.90
CA ILE A 94 -12.11 -2.97 0.65
C ILE A 94 -12.39 -3.80 1.90
N ALA A 95 -13.61 -3.73 2.40
CA ALA A 95 -14.04 -4.57 3.50
C ALA A 95 -14.82 -5.77 2.98
N THR A 96 -14.48 -6.96 3.49
CA THR A 96 -15.19 -8.20 3.22
C THR A 96 -15.76 -8.82 4.49
N LEU A 97 -16.90 -9.50 4.36
CA LEU A 97 -17.51 -10.30 5.41
C LEU A 97 -17.88 -11.68 4.86
N VAL A 98 -17.38 -12.73 5.51
CA VAL A 98 -17.75 -14.11 5.18
C VAL A 98 -18.97 -14.52 6.00
N VAL A 99 -20.09 -14.81 5.31
CA VAL A 99 -21.34 -15.29 5.89
C VAL A 99 -21.69 -16.62 5.24
N ASP A 100 -21.89 -17.66 6.04
CA ASP A 100 -22.20 -19.02 5.58
C ASP A 100 -21.24 -19.53 4.48
N GLY A 101 -19.94 -19.26 4.68
CA GLY A 101 -18.88 -19.65 3.74
C GLY A 101 -18.85 -18.83 2.44
N LYS A 102 -19.64 -17.76 2.32
CA LYS A 102 -19.69 -16.89 1.16
C LYS A 102 -19.06 -15.52 1.47
N PRO A 103 -18.03 -15.08 0.72
CA PRO A 103 -17.43 -13.76 0.89
C PRO A 103 -18.31 -12.68 0.26
N ASN A 104 -18.64 -11.67 1.04
CA ASN A 104 -19.40 -10.51 0.60
C ASN A 104 -18.53 -9.26 0.73
N ILE A 105 -18.49 -8.42 -0.30
CA ILE A 105 -17.85 -7.10 -0.22
C ILE A 105 -18.87 -6.13 0.38
N LEU A 106 -18.51 -5.44 1.45
CA LEU A 106 -19.39 -4.53 2.15
C LEU A 106 -19.27 -3.10 1.62
N TYR A 107 -18.05 -2.65 1.38
CA TYR A 107 -17.77 -1.33 0.83
C TYR A 107 -16.36 -1.28 0.23
N ALA A 108 -16.13 -0.27 -0.59
CA ALA A 108 -14.82 0.11 -1.08
C ALA A 108 -14.59 1.61 -0.92
N VAL A 109 -13.36 1.98 -0.58
CA VAL A 109 -12.89 3.36 -0.44
C VAL A 109 -11.59 3.49 -1.20
N PHE A 110 -11.49 4.50 -2.06
CA PHE A 110 -10.21 4.86 -2.67
C PHE A 110 -9.44 5.79 -1.72
N LYS A 111 -8.20 5.44 -1.42
CA LYS A 111 -7.29 6.26 -0.62
C LYS A 111 -6.16 6.79 -1.48
N THR A 112 -5.75 8.04 -1.26
CA THR A 112 -4.62 8.68 -1.92
C THR A 112 -3.85 9.53 -0.94
N GLY A 113 -2.53 9.56 -1.09
CA GLY A 113 -1.66 10.41 -0.27
C GLY A 113 -1.75 11.89 -0.64
N ASN A 114 -1.02 12.72 0.09
CA ASN A 114 -0.94 14.17 -0.11
C ASN A 114 0.32 14.74 0.57
N ASN A 115 0.53 16.05 0.47
CA ASN A 115 1.54 16.83 1.22
C ASN A 115 2.99 16.31 1.07
N GLY A 116 3.37 15.77 -0.08
CA GLY A 116 4.70 15.22 -0.30
C GLY A 116 4.98 13.89 0.42
N LYS A 117 3.99 13.32 1.10
CA LYS A 117 4.15 12.05 1.81
C LYS A 117 4.08 10.86 0.84
N PHE A 118 4.82 9.79 1.14
CA PHE A 118 4.83 8.56 0.34
C PHE A 118 3.84 7.48 0.83
N VAL A 119 3.03 7.81 1.83
CA VAL A 119 1.95 6.98 2.38
C VAL A 119 0.58 7.61 2.10
N ASP A 120 -0.47 6.79 1.98
CA ASP A 120 -1.85 7.21 1.69
C ASP A 120 -2.75 7.32 2.94
N ASN A 121 -2.14 7.34 4.12
CA ASN A 121 -2.87 7.41 5.39
C ASN A 121 -3.53 8.79 5.56
N LEU A 122 -4.79 8.79 6.04
CA LEU A 122 -5.54 10.02 6.30
C LEU A 122 -4.84 10.91 7.34
N GLU A 123 -4.28 10.30 8.39
CA GLU A 123 -3.54 11.00 9.45
C GLU A 123 -2.30 11.76 8.93
N ASN A 124 -1.82 11.39 7.76
CA ASN A 124 -0.72 12.09 7.07
C ASN A 124 -1.23 13.12 6.05
N GLY A 125 -2.52 13.48 6.11
CA GLY A 125 -3.16 14.45 5.23
C GLY A 125 -3.63 13.87 3.90
N GLY A 126 -3.70 12.54 3.78
CA GLY A 126 -4.30 11.85 2.64
C GLY A 126 -5.82 12.02 2.56
N PHE A 127 -6.39 11.53 1.45
CA PHE A 127 -7.83 11.58 1.20
C PHE A 127 -8.41 10.18 1.10
N ALA A 128 -9.65 10.03 1.60
CA ALA A 128 -10.51 8.88 1.38
C ALA A 128 -11.73 9.30 0.55
N CYS A 129 -12.03 8.54 -0.49
CA CYS A 129 -13.13 8.80 -1.40
C CYS A 129 -14.04 7.58 -1.50
N HIS A 130 -15.35 7.78 -1.57
CA HIS A 130 -16.26 6.69 -1.91
C HIS A 130 -15.95 6.12 -3.30
N PHE A 131 -15.89 4.80 -3.38
CA PHE A 131 -15.54 4.09 -4.60
C PHE A 131 -16.58 3.02 -4.94
N ASP A 132 -17.05 3.05 -6.17
CA ASP A 132 -17.94 2.04 -6.72
C ASP A 132 -17.12 1.01 -7.51
N LEU A 133 -17.04 -0.21 -6.96
CA LEU A 133 -16.31 -1.33 -7.55
C LEU A 133 -16.93 -1.86 -8.85
N ASP A 134 -18.24 -1.69 -9.06
CA ASP A 134 -18.93 -2.20 -10.25
C ASP A 134 -18.63 -1.31 -11.47
N THR A 135 -18.53 -0.01 -11.26
CA THR A 135 -18.17 0.93 -12.31
C THR A 135 -16.69 1.29 -12.36
N GLY A 136 -15.91 0.88 -11.36
CA GLY A 136 -14.49 1.23 -11.23
C GLY A 136 -14.25 2.71 -11.03
N THR A 137 -15.18 3.43 -10.38
CA THR A 137 -15.19 4.90 -10.38
C THR A 137 -15.31 5.46 -8.97
N VAL A 138 -14.56 6.52 -8.68
CA VAL A 138 -14.75 7.36 -7.50
C VAL A 138 -16.05 8.15 -7.65
N THR A 139 -16.98 8.03 -6.68
CA THR A 139 -18.32 8.57 -6.78
C THR A 139 -18.54 9.88 -6.02
N GLY A 140 -17.64 10.23 -5.11
CA GLY A 140 -17.74 11.42 -4.26
C GLY A 140 -16.46 12.25 -4.18
N PRO A 141 -16.47 13.30 -3.34
CA PRO A 141 -15.26 14.06 -3.03
C PRO A 141 -14.29 13.26 -2.18
N GLY A 142 -13.08 13.79 -1.98
CA GLY A 142 -12.11 13.34 -0.99
C GLY A 142 -12.41 13.93 0.39
N HIS A 143 -12.21 13.12 1.41
CA HIS A 143 -12.34 13.52 2.82
C HIS A 143 -11.00 13.27 3.53
N THR A 144 -10.55 14.23 4.34
CA THR A 144 -9.40 14.09 5.23
C THR A 144 -9.79 13.47 6.57
N SER A 145 -8.81 13.20 7.45
CA SER A 145 -9.05 12.78 8.83
C SER A 145 -9.88 13.80 9.62
N ASP A 146 -9.70 15.09 9.34
CA ASP A 146 -10.40 16.19 9.99
C ASP A 146 -11.76 16.51 9.36
N MET A 147 -12.25 15.61 8.49
CA MET A 147 -13.54 15.73 7.79
C MET A 147 -13.61 16.91 6.80
N GLU A 148 -12.48 17.48 6.41
CA GLU A 148 -12.44 18.46 5.34
C GLU A 148 -12.77 17.81 4.01
N ILE A 149 -13.42 18.56 3.13
CA ILE A 149 -13.90 18.08 1.83
C ILE A 149 -13.09 18.74 0.71
N ALA A 150 -12.54 17.91 -0.19
CA ALA A 150 -11.90 18.35 -1.42
C ALA A 150 -12.59 17.71 -2.63
N TYR A 151 -12.88 18.51 -3.66
CA TYR A 151 -13.49 18.03 -4.90
C TYR A 151 -12.46 17.60 -5.93
N GLU A 152 -11.24 18.09 -5.81
CA GLU A 152 -10.09 17.75 -6.64
C GLU A 152 -8.84 17.56 -5.77
N HIS A 153 -7.90 16.77 -6.26
CA HIS A 153 -6.65 16.52 -5.53
C HIS A 153 -5.75 17.77 -5.59
N PRO A 154 -5.32 18.34 -4.45
CA PRO A 154 -4.57 19.60 -4.41
C PRO A 154 -3.26 19.57 -5.21
N TYR A 155 -2.61 18.41 -5.29
CA TYR A 155 -1.36 18.25 -6.04
C TYR A 155 -1.57 18.24 -7.55
N SER A 156 -2.54 17.47 -8.04
CA SER A 156 -2.71 17.22 -9.49
C SER A 156 -3.83 18.03 -10.14
N GLY A 157 -4.76 18.62 -9.36
CA GLY A 157 -5.98 19.23 -9.87
C GLY A 157 -6.98 18.22 -10.45
N ILE A 158 -6.73 16.92 -10.34
CA ILE A 158 -7.63 15.87 -10.84
C ILE A 158 -8.87 15.83 -9.94
N LYS A 159 -10.05 15.90 -10.54
CA LYS A 159 -11.32 15.74 -9.83
C LYS A 159 -11.44 14.33 -9.25
N PHE A 160 -11.80 14.22 -7.98
CA PHE A 160 -12.05 12.94 -7.36
C PHE A 160 -13.23 12.21 -8.00
N LYS A 161 -14.41 12.87 -8.04
CA LYS A 161 -15.59 12.29 -8.66
C LYS A 161 -15.37 12.04 -10.16
N GLY A 162 -15.52 10.78 -10.55
CA GLY A 162 -15.32 10.33 -11.93
C GLY A 162 -13.92 9.79 -12.20
N PHE A 163 -12.98 9.85 -11.24
CA PHE A 163 -11.68 9.23 -11.38
C PHE A 163 -11.84 7.72 -11.47
N LYS A 164 -11.22 7.12 -12.49
CA LYS A 164 -11.35 5.69 -12.79
C LYS A 164 -10.13 4.89 -12.34
N ILE A 165 -10.37 3.72 -11.79
CA ILE A 165 -9.35 2.74 -11.39
C ILE A 165 -9.58 1.48 -12.22
N PRO A 166 -8.54 0.95 -12.89
CA PRO A 166 -8.65 -0.24 -13.71
C PRO A 166 -8.71 -1.53 -12.87
N TYR A 167 -9.07 -2.65 -13.52
CA TYR A 167 -8.99 -4.02 -12.98
C TYR A 167 -9.93 -4.30 -11.79
N CYS A 168 -11.08 -3.64 -11.70
CA CYS A 168 -11.99 -3.79 -10.55
C CYS A 168 -12.63 -5.18 -10.45
N GLU A 169 -12.84 -5.88 -11.58
CA GLU A 169 -13.31 -7.26 -11.54
C GLU A 169 -12.26 -8.20 -10.94
N GLU A 170 -11.00 -8.06 -11.37
CA GLU A 170 -9.88 -8.82 -10.82
C GLU A 170 -9.67 -8.52 -9.33
N VAL A 171 -9.86 -7.26 -8.93
CA VAL A 171 -9.82 -6.87 -7.51
C VAL A 171 -10.93 -7.55 -6.70
N LYS A 172 -12.18 -7.57 -7.21
CA LYS A 172 -13.30 -8.24 -6.55
C LYS A 172 -13.03 -9.73 -6.35
N GLU A 173 -12.56 -10.41 -7.39
CA GLU A 173 -12.20 -11.82 -7.34
C GLU A 173 -11.05 -12.08 -6.35
N LEU A 174 -10.02 -11.22 -6.37
CA LEU A 174 -8.87 -11.34 -5.48
C LEU A 174 -9.28 -11.24 -4.01
N VAL A 175 -10.03 -10.20 -3.62
CA VAL A 175 -10.41 -10.00 -2.20
C VAL A 175 -11.40 -11.06 -1.70
N LYS A 176 -12.31 -11.52 -2.55
CA LYS A 176 -13.21 -12.64 -2.21
C LYS A 176 -12.45 -13.94 -1.98
N LYS A 177 -11.49 -14.24 -2.86
CA LYS A 177 -10.63 -15.40 -2.71
C LYS A 177 -9.79 -15.29 -1.44
N ALA A 178 -9.13 -14.16 -1.22
CA ALA A 178 -8.31 -13.92 -0.03
C ALA A 178 -9.12 -14.06 1.26
N ALA A 179 -10.38 -13.58 1.28
CA ALA A 179 -11.25 -13.69 2.44
C ALA A 179 -11.60 -15.17 2.82
N LEU A 180 -11.40 -16.11 1.90
CA LEU A 180 -11.64 -17.53 2.16
C LEU A 180 -10.39 -18.33 2.55
N GLU A 181 -9.19 -17.74 2.38
CA GLU A 181 -7.92 -18.41 2.75
C GLU A 181 -7.75 -18.56 4.27
N GLU A 182 -8.31 -17.60 5.04
CA GLU A 182 -8.25 -17.59 6.50
C GLU A 182 -9.68 -17.56 7.08
N PRO A 183 -10.36 -18.71 7.16
CA PRO A 183 -11.78 -18.79 7.48
C PRO A 183 -12.13 -18.34 8.91
N GLU A 184 -11.16 -18.22 9.78
CA GLU A 184 -11.33 -17.70 11.15
C GLU A 184 -11.57 -16.19 11.16
N PHE A 185 -11.04 -15.46 10.17
CA PHE A 185 -11.20 -14.01 10.03
C PHE A 185 -12.40 -13.69 9.12
N LYS A 186 -13.60 -13.72 9.69
CA LYS A 186 -14.83 -13.46 8.92
C LYS A 186 -14.92 -12.04 8.38
N TYR A 187 -14.39 -11.06 9.08
CA TYR A 187 -14.35 -9.66 8.67
C TYR A 187 -12.92 -9.23 8.43
N CYS A 188 -12.62 -8.78 7.21
CA CYS A 188 -11.29 -8.29 6.84
C CYS A 188 -11.37 -6.98 6.06
N GLY A 189 -10.41 -6.08 6.34
CA GLY A 189 -10.14 -4.89 5.54
C GLY A 189 -8.87 -5.10 4.71
N TRP A 190 -9.01 -5.01 3.38
CA TRP A 190 -7.92 -5.23 2.41
C TRP A 190 -7.44 -3.88 1.89
N ASP A 191 -6.14 -3.66 1.88
CA ASP A 191 -5.52 -2.59 1.10
C ASP A 191 -5.00 -3.18 -0.22
N VAL A 192 -5.66 -2.85 -1.31
CA VAL A 192 -5.36 -3.37 -2.64
C VAL A 192 -4.71 -2.28 -3.48
N CYS A 193 -3.49 -2.56 -3.92
CA CYS A 193 -2.75 -1.70 -4.84
C CYS A 193 -2.86 -2.23 -6.27
N ILE A 194 -3.07 -1.35 -7.22
CA ILE A 194 -3.02 -1.66 -8.65
C ILE A 194 -1.60 -1.34 -9.16
N SER A 195 -0.88 -2.36 -9.61
CA SER A 195 0.51 -2.27 -10.09
C SER A 195 0.65 -2.78 -11.51
#